data_a164c72401350246a5fc806dfcfbf88e
#
_entry.id   a164c72401350246a5fc806dfcfbf88e
#
_cell.length_a   1.000
_cell.length_b   1.000
_cell.length_c   1.000
_cell.angle_alpha   90.00
_cell.angle_beta   90.00
_cell.angle_gamma   90.00
#
_symmetry.space_group_name_H-M   'P 1'
#
loop_
_entity.id
_entity.type
_entity.pdbx_description
1 polymer ?
#
loop_
_entity_poly.entity_id
_entity_poly.type
_entity_poly.pdbx_seq_one_letter_code
_entity_poly.pdbx_strand_id
1 'polypeptide(L)'
;MHQLPPIVVLSRRWPACGNTFALSAIALVAIWLLPAPAQPQPQRLNNLTALLLEATPTRAGETFSFTRPLDGWIFVSAATSGDGEVRLALDGNELDTILLSKGNGADLEAMRHVTAGNHVLRAAGGSTATIKKITVKAIPELIYSGLGYNPQIKSFGTYDLAFLQRDVLPNITTLIIPAGFKLDDSVINGWHRQGKHFLAETGVNPTAKTADEHAAYWTGFLRNAPFLDGIIIDEFIVNQPISEWMPVVSPERQARFDKEKADYELYAQAFKKIHADRQFDSKAIFVYVGGSGRKLNQEIIGTNVIRTLINCGYFVVPERYVHERSSEAGSRRALRELVEGLADWEAKEPGVKKQMVVTFALFSTPYLSNNKQPNVDYHVWMDQQVNAVANDPALHHIAGLNWWTSLLADEETVRFVGKLYRHYAIEGKTNMLTTDPLFLPHIQNADFEQGTQGWTLHPAEDGAITARSFPRYGRIEGRYMGLISPPDPEHIGDTFLTMKRTEKGPNTFSQTIKGLQPGRLYSFEMYVCDYNDLRAPKPKKPEETKALASVVIDGAEMDHTRSFTETYASNPEPKTPVCITYYWQVFRAKGTNATLTVSDWPESGQPAAPFGQEQAFNFIEIQPYHE
;
A
#
# COMPACT_ATOMS: atom_id res chain seq x y z
N MET A 1 -37.23 -43.94 -9.79
CA MET A 1 -37.09 -45.35 -9.37
C MET A 1 -35.90 -45.94 -10.10
N HIS A 2 -34.74 -46.03 -9.45
CA HIS A 2 -33.68 -46.98 -9.75
C HIS A 2 -32.89 -47.16 -8.48
N GLN A 3 -32.85 -48.42 -8.04
CA GLN A 3 -32.29 -48.92 -6.78
C GLN A 3 -30.75 -49.02 -6.86
N LEU A 4 -30.11 -48.70 -5.76
CA LEU A 4 -28.68 -48.97 -5.50
C LEU A 4 -28.50 -50.44 -5.04
N PRO A 5 -27.39 -51.11 -5.41
CA PRO A 5 -27.09 -52.46 -4.93
C PRO A 5 -26.37 -52.43 -3.56
N PRO A 6 -26.44 -53.56 -2.81
CA PRO A 6 -26.02 -53.62 -1.41
C PRO A 6 -24.48 -53.86 -1.24
N ILE A 7 -24.00 -53.32 -0.12
CA ILE A 7 -22.61 -53.45 0.36
C ILE A 7 -22.42 -54.85 0.98
N VAL A 8 -21.44 -55.61 0.48
CA VAL A 8 -21.02 -56.90 1.03
C VAL A 8 -19.97 -56.68 2.10
N VAL A 9 -20.27 -57.05 3.34
CA VAL A 9 -19.32 -57.10 4.46
C VAL A 9 -18.65 -58.45 4.48
N LEU A 10 -17.36 -58.52 4.23
CA LEU A 10 -16.55 -59.74 4.39
C LEU A 10 -15.95 -59.76 5.79
N SER A 11 -16.50 -60.65 6.64
CA SER A 11 -15.92 -61.02 7.92
C SER A 11 -14.77 -62.04 7.73
N ARG A 12 -13.54 -61.69 8.10
CA ARG A 12 -12.46 -62.69 8.25
C ARG A 12 -12.38 -63.17 9.69
N ARG A 13 -12.66 -64.46 9.89
CA ARG A 13 -12.40 -65.21 11.13
C ARG A 13 -10.91 -65.54 11.23
N TRP A 14 -10.34 -65.37 12.40
CA TRP A 14 -9.05 -65.91 12.80
C TRP A 14 -9.24 -67.23 13.57
N PRO A 15 -8.35 -68.21 13.42
CA PRO A 15 -8.40 -69.46 14.18
C PRO A 15 -7.78 -69.31 15.56
N ALA A 16 -8.40 -69.95 16.52
CA ALA A 16 -7.90 -70.12 17.88
C ALA A 16 -6.78 -71.17 17.94
N CYS A 17 -5.72 -70.89 18.67
CA CYS A 17 -4.85 -71.87 19.26
C CYS A 17 -4.57 -71.51 20.71
N GLY A 18 -4.71 -72.50 21.58
CA GLY A 18 -4.79 -72.36 23.00
C GLY A 18 -3.50 -72.49 23.77
N ASN A 19 -3.63 -72.25 25.07
CA ASN A 19 -2.85 -72.63 26.24
C ASN A 19 -1.52 -71.94 26.53
N THR A 20 -1.41 -71.12 27.58
CA THR A 20 -1.05 -71.63 28.94
C THR A 20 -0.99 -70.43 29.92
N PHE A 21 -1.47 -70.67 31.14
CA PHE A 21 -1.52 -69.68 32.24
C PHE A 21 -0.12 -69.29 32.74
N ALA A 22 0.13 -67.96 32.83
CA ALA A 22 1.06 -67.39 33.77
C ALA A 22 0.43 -66.11 34.33
N LEU A 23 0.04 -66.14 35.61
CA LEU A 23 -0.41 -64.99 36.39
C LEU A 23 0.80 -64.07 36.66
N SER A 24 0.89 -63.01 35.94
CA SER A 24 1.75 -61.86 36.28
C SER A 24 0.85 -60.70 36.70
N ALA A 25 0.92 -60.31 37.95
CA ALA A 25 0.23 -59.15 38.48
C ALA A 25 0.77 -57.86 37.81
N ILE A 26 0.04 -57.30 36.87
CA ILE A 26 0.33 -55.99 36.31
C ILE A 26 -0.33 -54.95 37.24
N ALA A 27 0.50 -54.28 38.07
CA ALA A 27 0.10 -53.08 38.75
C ALA A 27 -0.23 -51.98 37.73
N LEU A 28 -1.49 -51.73 37.47
CA LEU A 28 -1.96 -50.56 36.72
C LEU A 28 -1.65 -49.29 37.51
N VAL A 29 -0.52 -48.66 37.23
CA VAL A 29 -0.29 -47.27 37.61
C VAL A 29 -1.17 -46.40 36.73
N ALA A 30 -2.33 -46.03 37.24
CA ALA A 30 -3.18 -45.01 36.60
C ALA A 30 -2.42 -43.67 36.73
N ILE A 31 -1.61 -43.36 35.73
CA ILE A 31 -1.09 -42.00 35.55
C ILE A 31 -2.30 -41.16 35.19
N TRP A 32 -2.80 -40.39 36.16
CA TRP A 32 -3.74 -39.30 35.90
C TRP A 32 -3.00 -38.30 35.01
N LEU A 33 -3.20 -38.38 33.69
CA LEU A 33 -2.89 -37.29 32.76
C LEU A 33 -3.81 -36.14 33.16
N LEU A 34 -3.33 -35.26 34.04
CA LEU A 34 -3.97 -33.96 34.20
C LEU A 34 -4.09 -33.38 32.82
N PRO A 35 -5.27 -32.92 32.36
CA PRO A 35 -5.40 -32.26 31.10
C PRO A 35 -4.41 -31.09 31.10
N ALA A 36 -3.56 -31.03 30.09
CA ALA A 36 -2.67 -29.88 29.92
C ALA A 36 -3.55 -28.62 29.98
N PRO A 37 -3.13 -27.58 30.72
CA PRO A 37 -3.91 -26.35 30.80
C PRO A 37 -4.26 -25.92 29.39
N ALA A 38 -5.57 -25.69 29.15
CA ALA A 38 -6.06 -25.28 27.86
C ALA A 38 -5.29 -24.04 27.41
N GLN A 39 -4.60 -24.14 26.28
CA GLN A 39 -3.90 -22.98 25.75
C GLN A 39 -4.92 -21.88 25.44
N PRO A 40 -4.62 -20.63 25.78
CA PRO A 40 -5.52 -19.53 25.46
C PRO A 40 -5.75 -19.49 23.95
N GLN A 41 -7.01 -19.47 23.56
CA GLN A 41 -7.37 -19.32 22.14
C GLN A 41 -6.92 -17.94 21.65
N PRO A 42 -6.49 -17.82 20.39
CA PRO A 42 -6.13 -16.53 19.81
C PRO A 42 -7.26 -15.50 20.00
N GLN A 43 -6.94 -14.37 20.62
CA GLN A 43 -7.89 -13.27 20.77
C GLN A 43 -7.80 -12.36 19.55
N ARG A 44 -8.83 -12.34 18.75
CA ARG A 44 -8.93 -11.42 17.61
C ARG A 44 -8.99 -9.97 18.10
N LEU A 45 -8.15 -9.10 17.55
CA LEU A 45 -8.15 -7.67 17.79
C LEU A 45 -8.93 -6.92 16.69
N ASN A 46 -8.63 -7.23 15.45
CA ASN A 46 -9.38 -6.78 14.26
C ASN A 46 -9.29 -7.86 13.16
N ASN A 47 -9.58 -7.55 11.89
CA ASN A 47 -9.48 -8.53 10.80
C ASN A 47 -8.04 -8.97 10.50
N LEU A 48 -7.06 -8.12 10.80
CA LEU A 48 -5.66 -8.27 10.42
C LEU A 48 -4.81 -8.88 11.54
N THR A 49 -5.21 -8.69 12.80
CA THR A 49 -4.34 -8.97 13.95
C THR A 49 -5.07 -9.77 15.02
N ALA A 50 -4.39 -10.78 15.57
CA ALA A 50 -4.87 -11.50 16.75
C ALA A 50 -3.76 -11.65 17.79
N LEU A 51 -4.10 -11.48 19.06
CA LEU A 51 -3.22 -11.73 20.20
C LEU A 51 -3.12 -13.25 20.41
N LEU A 52 -1.90 -13.78 20.37
CA LEU A 52 -1.59 -15.20 20.57
C LEU A 52 -1.07 -15.47 21.99
N LEU A 53 -0.28 -14.53 22.52
CA LEU A 53 0.31 -14.64 23.84
C LEU A 53 0.52 -13.27 24.48
N GLU A 54 0.19 -13.15 25.74
CA GLU A 54 0.64 -12.09 26.63
C GLU A 54 1.14 -12.75 27.92
N ALA A 55 2.40 -12.50 28.30
CA ALA A 55 3.02 -13.14 29.45
C ALA A 55 3.98 -12.19 30.18
N THR A 56 4.11 -12.40 31.49
CA THR A 56 5.08 -11.73 32.33
C THR A 56 6.03 -12.78 32.91
N PRO A 57 7.29 -12.84 32.43
CA PRO A 57 8.28 -13.78 32.95
C PRO A 57 8.57 -13.51 34.42
N THR A 58 8.66 -14.58 35.22
CA THR A 58 8.96 -14.50 36.66
C THR A 58 10.38 -14.98 36.97
N ARG A 59 11.00 -15.71 36.07
CA ARG A 59 12.37 -16.24 36.22
C ARG A 59 13.09 -16.39 34.88
N ALA A 60 14.41 -16.38 34.90
CA ALA A 60 15.23 -16.67 33.75
C ALA A 60 15.02 -18.12 33.28
N GLY A 61 15.04 -18.35 31.95
CA GLY A 61 14.84 -19.66 31.34
C GLY A 61 13.38 -20.12 31.26
N GLU A 62 12.43 -19.29 31.65
CA GLU A 62 11.01 -19.59 31.54
C GLU A 62 10.58 -19.71 30.07
N THR A 63 9.65 -20.64 29.82
CA THR A 63 9.13 -20.92 28.47
C THR A 63 7.64 -20.58 28.38
N PHE A 64 7.24 -20.03 27.24
CA PHE A 64 5.87 -19.62 26.96
C PHE A 64 5.43 -20.24 25.64
N SER A 65 4.29 -20.90 25.63
CA SER A 65 3.75 -21.55 24.44
C SER A 65 2.61 -20.74 23.85
N PHE A 66 2.55 -20.70 22.53
CA PHE A 66 1.41 -20.15 21.78
C PHE A 66 1.11 -21.04 20.57
N THR A 67 -0.12 -20.95 20.06
CA THR A 67 -0.54 -21.68 18.86
C THR A 67 -0.78 -20.70 17.72
N ARG A 68 -0.18 -20.99 16.55
CA ARG A 68 -0.48 -20.32 15.28
C ARG A 68 -1.41 -21.22 14.46
N PRO A 69 -2.69 -20.83 14.21
CA PRO A 69 -3.65 -21.72 13.53
C PRO A 69 -3.32 -22.00 12.05
N LEU A 70 -2.63 -21.06 11.39
CA LEU A 70 -2.23 -21.11 9.98
C LEU A 70 -0.79 -20.66 9.86
N ASP A 71 -0.10 -21.07 8.80
CA ASP A 71 1.19 -20.50 8.43
C ASP A 71 1.09 -18.99 8.30
N GLY A 72 2.12 -18.25 8.65
CA GLY A 72 2.14 -16.81 8.51
C GLY A 72 2.97 -16.07 9.54
N TRP A 73 2.86 -14.77 9.54
CA TRP A 73 3.69 -13.90 10.35
C TRP A 73 3.23 -13.79 11.79
N ILE A 74 4.22 -13.69 12.67
CA ILE A 74 4.04 -13.24 14.04
C ILE A 74 4.84 -11.97 14.28
N PHE A 75 4.30 -11.09 15.10
CA PHE A 75 4.99 -9.97 15.70
C PHE A 75 5.23 -10.27 17.18
N VAL A 76 6.48 -10.19 17.59
CA VAL A 76 6.90 -10.42 18.97
C VAL A 76 7.46 -9.13 19.53
N SER A 77 6.98 -8.72 20.70
CA SER A 77 7.54 -7.61 21.44
C SER A 77 7.87 -8.02 22.87
N ALA A 78 8.93 -7.43 23.41
CA ALA A 78 9.35 -7.63 24.79
C ALA A 78 9.71 -6.28 25.44
N ALA A 79 8.96 -5.91 26.47
CA ALA A 79 9.32 -4.79 27.33
C ALA A 79 10.42 -5.24 28.30
N THR A 80 11.54 -4.53 28.34
CA THR A 80 12.70 -4.88 29.15
C THR A 80 13.04 -3.81 30.20
N SER A 81 13.84 -4.15 31.20
CA SER A 81 14.40 -3.19 32.15
C SER A 81 15.74 -3.67 32.70
N GLY A 82 16.56 -2.72 33.13
CA GLY A 82 17.90 -2.97 33.66
C GLY A 82 18.98 -3.01 32.59
N ASP A 83 20.22 -3.07 33.04
CA ASP A 83 21.41 -3.08 32.17
C ASP A 83 21.92 -4.52 32.03
N GLY A 84 21.72 -5.14 30.91
CA GLY A 84 22.18 -6.50 30.68
C GLY A 84 21.60 -7.11 29.42
N GLU A 85 22.11 -8.29 29.10
CA GLU A 85 21.64 -9.04 27.93
C GLU A 85 20.37 -9.82 28.29
N VAL A 86 19.34 -9.65 27.49
CA VAL A 86 18.15 -10.51 27.48
C VAL A 86 18.02 -11.13 26.09
N ARG A 87 17.60 -12.39 26.05
CA ARG A 87 17.37 -13.13 24.81
C ARG A 87 15.98 -13.73 24.82
N LEU A 88 15.37 -13.74 23.63
CA LEU A 88 14.13 -14.45 23.41
C LEU A 88 14.34 -15.37 22.18
N ALA A 89 14.34 -16.67 22.41
CA ALA A 89 14.53 -17.67 21.37
C ALA A 89 13.21 -18.37 21.04
N LEU A 90 13.02 -18.69 19.75
CA LEU A 90 11.84 -19.37 19.22
C LEU A 90 12.17 -20.85 18.95
N ASP A 91 11.28 -21.75 19.39
CA ASP A 91 11.30 -23.21 19.15
C ASP A 91 12.61 -23.92 19.54
N GLY A 92 13.26 -23.41 20.59
CA GLY A 92 14.50 -24.00 21.09
C GLY A 92 15.73 -23.75 20.22
N ASN A 93 15.61 -23.01 19.15
CA ASN A 93 16.75 -22.61 18.31
C ASN A 93 17.49 -21.44 18.97
N GLU A 94 18.51 -21.76 19.79
CA GLU A 94 19.31 -20.73 20.46
C GLU A 94 20.21 -19.94 19.50
N LEU A 95 20.45 -20.47 18.30
CA LEU A 95 21.20 -19.76 17.25
C LEU A 95 20.31 -18.71 16.56
N ASP A 96 19.00 -18.95 16.48
CA ASP A 96 18.01 -17.99 15.99
C ASP A 96 17.36 -17.24 17.15
N THR A 97 18.14 -16.40 17.82
CA THR A 97 17.63 -15.47 18.83
C THR A 97 16.80 -14.41 18.15
N ILE A 98 15.47 -14.41 18.38
CA ILE A 98 14.57 -13.46 17.70
C ILE A 98 14.65 -12.06 18.28
N LEU A 99 14.97 -11.93 19.57
CA LEU A 99 15.19 -10.63 20.24
C LEU A 99 16.43 -10.70 21.10
N LEU A 100 17.28 -9.70 20.94
CA LEU A 100 18.48 -9.52 21.77
C LEU A 100 18.56 -8.08 22.23
N SER A 101 18.57 -7.83 23.56
CA SER A 101 18.88 -6.51 24.13
C SER A 101 20.22 -6.56 24.85
N LYS A 102 20.97 -5.46 24.73
CA LYS A 102 22.24 -5.25 25.44
C LYS A 102 22.16 -4.15 26.51
N GLY A 103 20.97 -3.86 27.03
CA GLY A 103 20.74 -2.80 28.01
C GLY A 103 19.86 -1.66 27.50
N ASN A 104 19.51 -0.76 28.38
CA ASN A 104 18.74 0.49 28.20
C ASN A 104 17.22 0.40 28.38
N GLY A 105 16.65 -0.75 28.76
CA GLY A 105 15.21 -0.83 29.06
C GLY A 105 14.29 -0.50 27.88
N ALA A 106 14.78 -0.63 26.65
CA ALA A 106 14.00 -0.37 25.47
C ALA A 106 13.06 -1.54 25.13
N ASP A 107 11.90 -1.23 24.58
CA ASP A 107 11.05 -2.24 23.99
C ASP A 107 11.72 -2.82 22.74
N LEU A 108 11.74 -4.15 22.67
CA LEU A 108 12.32 -4.90 21.57
C LEU A 108 11.22 -5.49 20.72
N GLU A 109 11.40 -5.50 19.42
CA GLU A 109 10.43 -5.98 18.44
C GLU A 109 11.08 -6.85 17.38
N ALA A 110 10.38 -7.90 16.95
CA ALA A 110 10.77 -8.73 15.83
C ALA A 110 9.56 -9.29 15.11
N MET A 111 9.75 -9.63 13.85
CA MET A 111 8.78 -10.35 13.03
C MET A 111 9.40 -11.68 12.58
N ARG A 112 8.60 -12.75 12.55
CA ARG A 112 9.00 -14.07 12.02
C ARG A 112 7.85 -14.70 11.29
N HIS A 113 8.14 -15.31 10.16
CA HIS A 113 7.21 -16.23 9.52
C HIS A 113 7.32 -17.60 10.20
N VAL A 114 6.19 -18.16 10.62
CA VAL A 114 6.13 -19.46 11.30
C VAL A 114 5.07 -20.35 10.66
N THR A 115 5.26 -21.67 10.78
CA THR A 115 4.29 -22.66 10.31
C THR A 115 3.07 -22.70 11.23
N ALA A 116 1.99 -23.33 10.79
CA ALA A 116 0.88 -23.66 11.67
C ALA A 116 1.31 -24.67 12.74
N GLY A 117 0.88 -24.45 13.97
CA GLY A 117 1.19 -25.36 15.06
C GLY A 117 1.48 -24.65 16.39
N ASN A 118 2.03 -25.43 17.31
CA ASN A 118 2.44 -24.96 18.62
C ASN A 118 3.89 -24.49 18.56
N HIS A 119 4.14 -23.31 19.09
CA HIS A 119 5.44 -22.68 19.19
C HIS A 119 5.80 -22.38 20.63
N VAL A 120 7.09 -22.31 20.91
CA VAL A 120 7.61 -22.05 22.26
C VAL A 120 8.62 -20.90 22.22
N LEU A 121 8.40 -19.91 23.05
CA LEU A 121 9.36 -18.85 23.33
C LEU A 121 10.09 -19.17 24.63
N ARG A 122 11.42 -19.14 24.61
CA ARG A 122 12.27 -19.26 25.81
C ARG A 122 12.91 -17.91 26.12
N ALA A 123 12.59 -17.38 27.29
CA ALA A 123 13.18 -16.15 27.78
C ALA A 123 14.45 -16.46 28.58
N ALA A 124 15.58 -15.89 28.18
CA ALA A 124 16.83 -15.94 28.92
C ALA A 124 17.29 -14.50 29.22
N GLY A 125 17.70 -14.24 30.45
CA GLY A 125 18.20 -12.94 30.86
C GLY A 125 19.46 -13.07 31.72
N GLY A 126 20.30 -12.02 31.69
CA GLY A 126 21.41 -11.87 32.62
C GLY A 126 20.91 -11.52 34.02
N SER A 127 21.83 -11.43 35.00
CA SER A 127 21.51 -11.14 36.39
C SER A 127 20.97 -9.74 36.64
N THR A 128 21.13 -8.81 35.71
CA THR A 128 20.81 -7.38 35.87
C THR A 128 19.72 -6.87 34.92
N ALA A 129 19.29 -7.68 33.93
CA ALA A 129 18.24 -7.31 32.98
C ALA A 129 17.06 -8.29 33.09
N THR A 130 15.84 -7.75 33.04
CA THR A 130 14.60 -8.52 33.14
C THR A 130 13.66 -8.19 31.98
N ILE A 131 12.93 -9.20 31.54
CA ILE A 131 11.79 -9.02 30.63
C ILE A 131 10.56 -8.79 31.47
N LYS A 132 9.93 -7.63 31.34
CA LYS A 132 8.70 -7.28 32.08
C LYS A 132 7.44 -7.86 31.45
N LYS A 133 7.41 -7.90 30.14
CA LYS A 133 6.25 -8.35 29.39
C LYS A 133 6.68 -8.91 28.03
N ILE A 134 6.08 -10.00 27.62
CA ILE A 134 6.18 -10.56 26.27
C ILE A 134 4.80 -10.50 25.64
N THR A 135 4.73 -10.06 24.41
CA THR A 135 3.50 -10.09 23.61
C THR A 135 3.79 -10.75 22.27
N VAL A 136 2.95 -11.71 21.86
CA VAL A 136 3.00 -12.32 20.53
C VAL A 136 1.66 -12.09 19.85
N LYS A 137 1.71 -11.55 18.65
CA LYS A 137 0.52 -11.35 17.82
C LYS A 137 0.69 -12.07 16.48
N ALA A 138 -0.39 -12.66 15.97
CA ALA A 138 -0.50 -13.00 14.57
C ALA A 138 -0.73 -11.71 13.79
N ILE A 139 0.07 -11.49 12.76
CA ILE A 139 -0.05 -10.34 11.86
C ILE A 139 -0.16 -10.84 10.41
N PRO A 140 -0.67 -10.02 9.48
CA PRO A 140 -0.74 -10.37 8.07
C PRO A 140 0.61 -10.17 7.37
N GLU A 141 0.69 -10.55 6.10
CA GLU A 141 1.74 -10.10 5.19
C GLU A 141 1.68 -8.59 5.03
N LEU A 142 2.78 -7.88 5.28
CA LEU A 142 2.87 -6.42 5.19
C LEU A 142 3.94 -6.07 4.16
N ILE A 143 3.49 -5.74 2.96
CA ILE A 143 4.36 -5.55 1.80
C ILE A 143 4.54 -4.06 1.53
N TYR A 144 5.75 -3.66 1.18
CA TYR A 144 6.05 -2.35 0.66
C TYR A 144 6.74 -2.43 -0.71
N SER A 145 6.16 -1.76 -1.69
CA SER A 145 6.67 -1.71 -3.05
C SER A 145 7.32 -0.36 -3.32
N GLY A 146 8.61 -0.23 -3.01
CA GLY A 146 9.22 1.08 -3.12
C GLY A 146 10.74 1.17 -3.07
N LEU A 147 11.47 0.14 -2.66
CA LEU A 147 12.93 0.23 -2.66
C LEU A 147 13.47 0.25 -4.09
N GLY A 148 14.23 1.30 -4.41
CA GLY A 148 14.74 1.53 -5.76
C GLY A 148 13.79 2.32 -6.65
N TYR A 149 12.56 2.56 -6.23
CA TYR A 149 11.60 3.44 -6.91
C TYR A 149 11.66 4.84 -6.32
N ASN A 150 12.52 5.69 -6.88
CA ASN A 150 12.60 7.09 -6.48
C ASN A 150 11.42 7.89 -7.05
N PRO A 151 10.95 8.94 -6.36
CA PRO A 151 9.82 9.73 -6.79
C PRO A 151 10.04 10.35 -8.17
N GLN A 152 8.97 10.46 -8.94
CA GLN A 152 8.95 11.17 -10.24
C GLN A 152 9.28 12.66 -10.03
N ILE A 153 8.76 13.26 -8.98
CA ILE A 153 9.14 14.60 -8.51
C ILE A 153 10.44 14.44 -7.71
N LYS A 154 11.56 14.72 -8.34
CA LYS A 154 12.90 14.41 -7.83
C LYS A 154 13.28 15.21 -6.58
N SER A 155 12.69 16.37 -6.41
CA SER A 155 12.92 17.24 -5.26
C SER A 155 12.49 16.65 -3.92
N PHE A 156 11.64 15.61 -3.92
CA PHE A 156 11.39 14.80 -2.71
C PHE A 156 12.60 13.97 -2.27
N GLY A 157 13.60 13.80 -3.13
CA GLY A 157 14.83 13.10 -2.80
C GLY A 157 14.82 11.62 -3.15
N THR A 158 15.52 10.83 -2.35
CA THR A 158 15.73 9.39 -2.60
C THR A 158 15.10 8.58 -1.48
N TYR A 159 14.24 7.62 -1.83
CA TYR A 159 13.61 6.71 -0.86
C TYR A 159 14.46 5.44 -0.71
N ASP A 160 15.67 5.63 -0.18
CA ASP A 160 16.60 4.55 0.13
C ASP A 160 16.30 3.88 1.49
N LEU A 161 17.14 2.92 1.87
CA LEU A 161 16.97 2.22 3.14
C LEU A 161 17.07 3.15 4.35
N ALA A 162 17.91 4.19 4.29
CA ALA A 162 18.07 5.14 5.38
C ALA A 162 16.80 5.99 5.56
N PHE A 163 16.22 6.46 4.46
CA PHE A 163 14.94 7.16 4.48
C PHE A 163 13.81 6.26 5.04
N LEU A 164 13.73 5.02 4.56
CA LEU A 164 12.66 4.08 4.94
C LEU A 164 12.80 3.55 6.38
N GLN A 165 14.01 3.62 6.96
CA GLN A 165 14.34 2.98 8.25
C GLN A 165 13.50 3.50 9.42
N ARG A 166 13.09 4.77 9.40
CA ARG A 166 12.37 5.37 10.54
C ARG A 166 10.94 4.82 10.68
N ASP A 167 10.17 4.86 9.61
CA ASP A 167 8.72 4.64 9.68
C ASP A 167 8.24 3.40 8.90
N VAL A 168 8.95 2.99 7.84
CA VAL A 168 8.48 1.94 6.94
C VAL A 168 9.07 0.58 7.29
N LEU A 169 10.41 0.44 7.27
CA LEU A 169 11.09 -0.85 7.42
C LEU A 169 10.77 -1.58 8.73
N PRO A 170 10.58 -0.91 9.88
CA PRO A 170 10.19 -1.60 11.12
C PRO A 170 8.79 -2.22 11.07
N ASN A 171 7.93 -1.73 10.18
CA ASN A 171 6.51 -2.06 10.14
C ASN A 171 6.11 -2.95 8.95
N ILE A 172 7.07 -3.52 8.21
CA ILE A 172 6.82 -4.42 7.08
C ILE A 172 7.47 -5.78 7.29
N THR A 173 6.90 -6.80 6.69
CA THR A 173 7.41 -8.16 6.65
C THR A 173 8.23 -8.41 5.38
N THR A 174 7.84 -7.77 4.28
CA THR A 174 8.30 -8.07 2.94
C THR A 174 8.56 -6.79 2.15
N LEU A 175 9.69 -6.76 1.47
CA LEU A 175 10.14 -5.65 0.64
C LEU A 175 10.20 -6.08 -0.81
N ILE A 176 9.46 -5.38 -1.69
CA ILE A 176 9.54 -5.57 -3.13
C ILE A 176 10.71 -4.72 -3.67
N ILE A 177 11.50 -5.35 -4.54
CA ILE A 177 12.58 -4.70 -5.31
C ILE A 177 12.34 -4.94 -6.81
N PRO A 178 12.74 -4.02 -7.69
CA PRO A 178 12.70 -4.25 -9.13
C PRO A 178 13.57 -5.46 -9.52
N ALA A 179 13.10 -6.25 -10.48
CA ALA A 179 13.88 -7.37 -10.98
C ALA A 179 15.27 -6.91 -11.48
N GLY A 180 16.32 -7.57 -11.01
CA GLY A 180 17.70 -7.22 -11.33
C GLY A 180 18.29 -6.08 -10.49
N PHE A 181 17.54 -5.52 -9.53
CA PHE A 181 18.08 -4.56 -8.57
C PHE A 181 19.17 -5.22 -7.71
N LYS A 182 20.30 -4.52 -7.57
CA LYS A 182 21.46 -5.03 -6.83
C LYS A 182 21.43 -4.50 -5.40
N LEU A 183 21.52 -5.41 -4.46
CA LEU A 183 21.69 -5.13 -3.04
C LEU A 183 23.06 -5.65 -2.57
N ASP A 184 23.62 -4.97 -1.61
CA ASP A 184 24.84 -5.45 -0.93
C ASP A 184 24.50 -6.67 -0.05
N ASP A 185 25.42 -7.64 0.03
CA ASP A 185 25.26 -8.84 0.86
C ASP A 185 24.99 -8.50 2.34
N SER A 186 25.54 -7.42 2.84
CA SER A 186 25.30 -6.96 4.21
C SER A 186 23.84 -6.56 4.44
N VAL A 187 23.21 -5.94 3.44
CA VAL A 187 21.77 -5.56 3.46
C VAL A 187 20.91 -6.81 3.38
N ILE A 188 21.20 -7.71 2.44
CA ILE A 188 20.48 -8.97 2.26
C ILE A 188 20.53 -9.79 3.56
N ASN A 189 21.73 -10.04 4.06
CA ASN A 189 21.93 -10.80 5.29
C ASN A 189 21.32 -10.11 6.52
N GLY A 190 21.38 -8.77 6.57
CA GLY A 190 20.76 -7.98 7.64
C GLY A 190 19.24 -8.12 7.67
N TRP A 191 18.62 -8.13 6.50
CA TRP A 191 17.17 -8.27 6.33
C TRP A 191 16.69 -9.68 6.70
N HIS A 192 17.37 -10.71 6.18
CA HIS A 192 17.06 -12.10 6.51
C HIS A 192 17.30 -12.46 7.97
N ARG A 193 18.32 -11.89 8.62
CA ARG A 193 18.51 -12.05 10.08
C ARG A 193 17.34 -11.49 10.89
N GLN A 194 16.62 -10.50 10.37
CA GLN A 194 15.39 -10.00 10.95
C GLN A 194 14.18 -10.91 10.64
N GLY A 195 14.37 -11.99 9.88
CA GLY A 195 13.34 -12.93 9.45
C GLY A 195 12.42 -12.39 8.35
N LYS A 196 12.79 -11.30 7.70
CA LYS A 196 11.98 -10.59 6.69
C LYS A 196 12.33 -11.06 5.28
N HIS A 197 11.42 -10.83 4.33
CA HIS A 197 11.49 -11.36 2.97
C HIS A 197 11.78 -10.31 1.91
N PHE A 198 12.41 -10.75 0.80
CA PHE A 198 12.53 -10.00 -0.44
C PHE A 198 11.72 -10.66 -1.55
N LEU A 199 10.93 -9.86 -2.26
CA LEU A 199 10.30 -10.26 -3.53
C LEU A 199 10.92 -9.46 -4.68
N ALA A 200 11.15 -10.11 -5.83
CA ALA A 200 11.44 -9.39 -7.05
C ALA A 200 10.15 -9.09 -7.81
N GLU A 201 9.95 -7.82 -8.19
CA GLU A 201 8.88 -7.44 -9.10
C GLU A 201 9.27 -7.80 -10.53
N THR A 202 8.41 -8.53 -11.22
CA THR A 202 8.58 -8.96 -12.61
C THR A 202 7.24 -8.90 -13.32
N GLY A 203 7.23 -8.95 -14.64
CA GLY A 203 6.01 -9.00 -15.43
C GLY A 203 5.72 -10.39 -16.02
N VAL A 204 4.77 -10.44 -16.94
CA VAL A 204 4.55 -11.59 -17.80
C VAL A 204 5.55 -11.58 -18.96
N ASN A 205 5.99 -12.76 -19.41
CA ASN A 205 6.83 -12.84 -20.59
C ASN A 205 5.96 -12.72 -21.86
N PRO A 206 6.00 -11.61 -22.60
CA PRO A 206 5.12 -11.40 -23.77
C PRO A 206 5.48 -12.27 -24.97
N THR A 207 6.66 -12.91 -24.95
CA THR A 207 7.14 -13.78 -26.04
C THR A 207 6.94 -15.26 -25.78
N ALA A 208 6.65 -15.65 -24.54
CA ALA A 208 6.38 -17.04 -24.18
C ALA A 208 5.06 -17.52 -24.82
N LYS A 209 5.09 -18.74 -25.32
CA LYS A 209 3.95 -19.38 -26.00
C LYS A 209 3.51 -20.69 -25.33
N THR A 210 4.27 -21.14 -24.34
CA THR A 210 4.02 -22.38 -23.64
C THR A 210 4.11 -22.19 -22.12
N ALA A 211 3.46 -23.07 -21.39
CA ALA A 211 3.54 -23.09 -19.94
C ALA A 211 4.98 -23.29 -19.42
N ASP A 212 5.80 -24.05 -20.15
CA ASP A 212 7.21 -24.27 -19.80
C ASP A 212 8.04 -22.99 -19.92
N GLU A 213 7.81 -22.20 -20.96
CA GLU A 213 8.49 -20.93 -21.16
C GLU A 213 8.11 -19.90 -20.09
N HIS A 214 6.84 -19.84 -19.70
CA HIS A 214 6.40 -18.97 -18.58
C HIS A 214 7.01 -19.45 -17.25
N ALA A 215 6.95 -20.73 -16.96
CA ALA A 215 7.55 -21.29 -15.73
C ALA A 215 9.06 -21.05 -15.68
N ALA A 216 9.77 -21.27 -16.79
CA ALA A 216 11.21 -21.01 -16.90
C ALA A 216 11.56 -19.54 -16.70
N TYR A 217 10.75 -18.62 -17.27
CA TYR A 217 10.93 -17.18 -17.11
C TYR A 217 10.83 -16.76 -15.65
N TRP A 218 9.74 -17.09 -14.98
CA TRP A 218 9.53 -16.69 -13.58
C TRP A 218 10.51 -17.37 -12.62
N THR A 219 10.80 -18.67 -12.79
CA THR A 219 11.79 -19.35 -11.96
C THR A 219 13.22 -18.92 -12.25
N GLY A 220 13.48 -18.33 -13.42
CA GLY A 220 14.77 -17.75 -13.79
C GLY A 220 15.22 -16.66 -12.82
N PHE A 221 14.30 -15.79 -12.35
CA PHE A 221 14.61 -14.78 -11.34
C PHE A 221 15.06 -15.41 -10.02
N LEU A 222 14.35 -16.45 -9.57
CA LEU A 222 14.66 -17.14 -8.32
C LEU A 222 15.98 -17.92 -8.38
N ARG A 223 16.33 -18.51 -9.53
CA ARG A 223 17.61 -19.18 -9.73
C ARG A 223 18.78 -18.20 -9.79
N ASN A 224 18.59 -17.06 -10.45
CA ASN A 224 19.64 -16.05 -10.65
C ASN A 224 19.89 -15.21 -9.38
N ALA A 225 18.92 -15.12 -8.48
CA ALA A 225 19.01 -14.40 -7.21
C ALA A 225 18.47 -15.27 -6.07
N PRO A 226 19.26 -16.25 -5.57
CA PRO A 226 18.80 -17.22 -4.56
C PRO A 226 18.35 -16.60 -3.24
N PHE A 227 18.79 -15.37 -2.94
CA PHE A 227 18.36 -14.61 -1.76
C PHE A 227 16.90 -14.17 -1.81
N LEU A 228 16.26 -14.16 -2.97
CA LEU A 228 14.85 -13.84 -3.08
C LEU A 228 13.99 -14.91 -2.41
N ASP A 229 13.04 -14.48 -1.60
CA ASP A 229 12.06 -15.35 -0.97
C ASP A 229 10.87 -15.63 -1.89
N GLY A 230 10.74 -14.86 -2.97
CA GLY A 230 9.70 -15.04 -3.97
C GLY A 230 9.74 -13.98 -5.06
N ILE A 231 8.67 -13.98 -5.85
CA ILE A 231 8.42 -12.99 -6.91
C ILE A 231 7.00 -12.43 -6.78
N ILE A 232 6.82 -11.23 -7.29
CA ILE A 232 5.51 -10.66 -7.55
C ILE A 232 5.40 -10.31 -9.04
N ILE A 233 4.34 -10.79 -9.69
CA ILE A 233 4.16 -10.66 -11.14
C ILE A 233 3.21 -9.49 -11.38
N ASP A 234 3.77 -8.42 -11.95
CA ASP A 234 3.04 -7.21 -12.30
C ASP A 234 2.27 -7.38 -13.62
N GLU A 235 1.19 -6.59 -13.77
CA GLU A 235 0.29 -6.63 -14.92
C GLU A 235 -0.15 -8.04 -15.32
N PHE A 236 -0.30 -8.94 -14.34
CA PHE A 236 -0.67 -10.32 -14.57
C PHE A 236 -2.10 -10.44 -15.11
N ILE A 237 -3.04 -9.70 -14.54
CA ILE A 237 -4.41 -9.57 -15.01
C ILE A 237 -4.77 -8.09 -15.06
N VAL A 238 -4.83 -7.52 -16.26
CA VAL A 238 -5.06 -6.08 -16.47
C VAL A 238 -6.42 -5.76 -17.10
N ASN A 239 -7.24 -6.77 -17.38
CA ASN A 239 -8.41 -6.57 -18.22
C ASN A 239 -9.66 -6.20 -17.48
N GLN A 240 -10.30 -5.16 -17.99
CA GLN A 240 -11.60 -4.71 -17.55
C GLN A 240 -12.71 -5.59 -18.12
N PRO A 241 -13.77 -5.87 -17.35
CA PRO A 241 -14.93 -6.62 -17.84
C PRO A 241 -15.58 -5.91 -19.02
N ILE A 242 -15.83 -6.67 -20.08
CA ILE A 242 -16.52 -6.17 -21.27
C ILE A 242 -17.97 -5.79 -20.95
N SER A 243 -18.64 -6.63 -20.16
CA SER A 243 -20.09 -6.64 -19.99
C SER A 243 -20.64 -5.44 -19.20
N GLU A 244 -19.85 -4.84 -18.31
CA GLU A 244 -20.34 -3.75 -17.47
C GLU A 244 -20.34 -2.38 -18.17
N TRP A 245 -19.51 -2.18 -19.19
CA TRP A 245 -19.23 -0.85 -19.75
C TRP A 245 -19.49 -0.74 -21.26
N MET A 246 -19.64 -1.84 -21.98
CA MET A 246 -19.86 -1.82 -23.43
C MET A 246 -20.86 -2.90 -23.86
N PRO A 247 -22.05 -2.52 -24.28
CA PRO A 247 -23.07 -3.47 -24.76
C PRO A 247 -22.71 -4.11 -26.10
N VAL A 248 -21.72 -3.59 -26.83
CA VAL A 248 -21.26 -4.13 -28.10
C VAL A 248 -19.74 -4.25 -28.10
N VAL A 249 -19.25 -5.48 -28.26
CA VAL A 249 -17.80 -5.78 -28.34
C VAL A 249 -17.40 -5.87 -29.82
N SER A 250 -16.38 -5.10 -30.23
CA SER A 250 -15.84 -5.25 -31.59
C SER A 250 -15.17 -6.62 -31.75
N PRO A 251 -15.09 -7.16 -33.00
CA PRO A 251 -14.40 -8.42 -33.27
C PRO A 251 -12.94 -8.42 -32.80
N GLU A 252 -12.22 -7.32 -32.97
CA GLU A 252 -10.84 -7.17 -32.51
C GLU A 252 -10.72 -7.26 -30.98
N ARG A 253 -11.67 -6.69 -30.29
CA ARG A 253 -11.71 -6.72 -28.82
C ARG A 253 -12.07 -8.12 -28.33
N GLN A 254 -13.00 -8.82 -28.99
CA GLN A 254 -13.31 -10.22 -28.68
C GLN A 254 -12.08 -11.11 -28.90
N ALA A 255 -11.38 -10.97 -30.02
CA ALA A 255 -10.18 -11.75 -30.31
C ALA A 255 -9.07 -11.50 -29.27
N ARG A 256 -8.95 -10.27 -28.77
CA ARG A 256 -8.03 -9.96 -27.66
C ARG A 256 -8.40 -10.71 -26.38
N PHE A 257 -9.68 -10.75 -26.03
CA PHE A 257 -10.13 -11.47 -24.82
C PHE A 257 -9.95 -12.98 -24.94
N ASP A 258 -10.24 -13.55 -26.11
CA ASP A 258 -10.03 -14.98 -26.36
C ASP A 258 -8.56 -15.35 -26.22
N LYS A 259 -7.66 -14.47 -26.70
CA LYS A 259 -6.21 -14.64 -26.50
C LYS A 259 -5.83 -14.56 -25.01
N GLU A 260 -6.28 -13.55 -24.31
CA GLU A 260 -5.98 -13.37 -22.89
C GLU A 260 -6.47 -14.55 -22.03
N LYS A 261 -7.66 -15.08 -22.36
CA LYS A 261 -8.17 -16.29 -21.70
C LYS A 261 -7.27 -17.50 -21.94
N ALA A 262 -6.77 -17.67 -23.17
CA ALA A 262 -5.81 -18.73 -23.48
C ALA A 262 -4.48 -18.54 -22.72
N ASP A 263 -4.01 -17.30 -22.61
CA ASP A 263 -2.80 -16.97 -21.84
C ASP A 263 -2.98 -17.33 -20.35
N TYR A 264 -4.15 -17.06 -19.74
CA TYR A 264 -4.41 -17.42 -18.34
C TYR A 264 -4.42 -18.93 -18.10
N GLU A 265 -4.83 -19.73 -19.08
CA GLU A 265 -4.73 -21.19 -18.98
C GLU A 265 -3.27 -21.66 -19.04
N LEU A 266 -2.43 -21.03 -19.86
CA LEU A 266 -0.98 -21.30 -19.88
C LEU A 266 -0.34 -20.91 -18.55
N TYR A 267 -0.71 -19.79 -17.98
CA TYR A 267 -0.21 -19.37 -16.66
C TYR A 267 -0.61 -20.35 -15.56
N ALA A 268 -1.86 -20.82 -15.55
CA ALA A 268 -2.29 -21.85 -14.60
C ALA A 268 -1.47 -23.13 -14.71
N GLN A 269 -1.14 -23.56 -15.93
CA GLN A 269 -0.28 -24.74 -16.16
C GLN A 269 1.17 -24.46 -15.70
N ALA A 270 1.70 -23.25 -15.96
CA ALA A 270 3.02 -22.84 -15.50
C ALA A 270 3.13 -22.85 -13.97
N PHE A 271 2.14 -22.34 -13.25
CA PHE A 271 2.12 -22.38 -11.78
C PHE A 271 2.09 -23.80 -11.23
N LYS A 272 1.32 -24.71 -11.84
CA LYS A 272 1.34 -26.13 -11.45
C LYS A 272 2.72 -26.76 -11.64
N LYS A 273 3.44 -26.40 -12.73
CA LYS A 273 4.81 -26.88 -12.97
C LYS A 273 5.79 -26.34 -11.94
N ILE A 274 5.70 -25.05 -11.60
CA ILE A 274 6.55 -24.45 -10.57
C ILE A 274 6.27 -25.10 -9.21
N HIS A 275 5.01 -25.27 -8.85
CA HIS A 275 4.60 -25.91 -7.61
C HIS A 275 5.03 -27.39 -7.50
N ALA A 276 5.14 -28.09 -8.61
CA ALA A 276 5.64 -29.48 -8.65
C ALA A 276 7.16 -29.59 -8.55
N ASP A 277 7.90 -28.51 -8.74
CA ASP A 277 9.37 -28.47 -8.64
C ASP A 277 9.79 -28.11 -7.22
N ARG A 278 10.21 -29.12 -6.44
CA ARG A 278 10.62 -28.98 -5.05
C ARG A 278 11.72 -27.94 -4.79
N GLN A 279 12.47 -27.54 -5.81
CA GLN A 279 13.46 -26.47 -5.69
C GLN A 279 12.83 -25.15 -5.26
N PHE A 280 11.53 -24.97 -5.53
CA PHE A 280 10.79 -23.73 -5.26
C PHE A 280 9.76 -23.84 -4.12
N ASP A 281 9.74 -24.95 -3.36
CA ASP A 281 8.79 -25.17 -2.26
C ASP A 281 8.80 -24.05 -1.22
N SER A 282 9.96 -23.41 -1.00
CA SER A 282 10.10 -22.29 -0.06
C SER A 282 9.89 -20.91 -0.69
N LYS A 283 9.54 -20.84 -1.97
CA LYS A 283 9.42 -19.58 -2.69
C LYS A 283 7.96 -19.15 -2.86
N ALA A 284 7.65 -17.94 -2.43
CA ALA A 284 6.32 -17.36 -2.57
C ALA A 284 6.13 -16.76 -3.97
N ILE A 285 4.92 -16.90 -4.51
CA ILE A 285 4.52 -16.24 -5.76
C ILE A 285 3.29 -15.39 -5.48
N PHE A 286 3.38 -14.13 -5.86
CA PHE A 286 2.31 -13.16 -5.80
C PHE A 286 1.96 -12.71 -7.22
N VAL A 287 0.69 -12.44 -7.49
CA VAL A 287 0.25 -11.95 -8.79
C VAL A 287 -0.66 -10.75 -8.64
N TYR A 288 -0.31 -9.63 -9.27
CA TYR A 288 -1.19 -8.47 -9.32
C TYR A 288 -2.40 -8.74 -10.21
N VAL A 289 -3.56 -8.37 -9.71
CA VAL A 289 -4.81 -8.47 -10.44
C VAL A 289 -5.43 -7.08 -10.48
N GLY A 290 -5.17 -6.40 -11.58
CA GLY A 290 -5.69 -5.07 -11.88
C GLY A 290 -7.06 -5.11 -12.53
N GLY A 291 -7.41 -3.99 -13.16
CA GLY A 291 -8.66 -3.80 -13.85
C GLY A 291 -9.72 -3.15 -13.00
N SER A 292 -11.00 -3.21 -13.41
CA SER A 292 -12.12 -2.53 -12.74
C SER A 292 -12.29 -2.87 -11.26
N GLY A 293 -11.51 -3.82 -10.79
CA GLY A 293 -11.20 -4.07 -9.39
C GLY A 293 -12.38 -4.28 -8.45
N ARG A 294 -13.61 -4.05 -8.88
CA ARG A 294 -14.78 -4.11 -8.01
C ARG A 294 -15.24 -5.55 -7.76
N LYS A 295 -15.20 -6.39 -8.79
CA LYS A 295 -15.62 -7.79 -8.70
C LYS A 295 -14.71 -8.68 -9.53
N LEU A 296 -14.49 -9.91 -9.06
CA LEU A 296 -13.77 -10.90 -9.84
C LEU A 296 -14.58 -11.26 -11.10
N ASN A 297 -14.02 -10.99 -12.28
CA ASN A 297 -14.65 -11.34 -13.54
C ASN A 297 -14.23 -12.75 -13.99
N GLN A 298 -15.05 -13.74 -13.66
CA GLN A 298 -14.79 -15.13 -14.00
C GLN A 298 -14.91 -15.43 -15.50
N GLU A 299 -15.66 -14.64 -16.26
CA GLU A 299 -15.83 -14.86 -17.70
C GLU A 299 -14.53 -14.60 -18.48
N ILE A 300 -13.73 -13.62 -18.03
CA ILE A 300 -12.46 -13.27 -18.65
C ILE A 300 -11.31 -14.09 -18.09
N ILE A 301 -11.20 -14.11 -16.75
CA ILE A 301 -10.06 -14.73 -16.06
C ILE A 301 -10.16 -16.26 -16.18
N GLY A 302 -11.38 -16.80 -16.33
CA GLY A 302 -11.63 -18.21 -16.14
C GLY A 302 -11.37 -18.63 -14.69
N THR A 303 -12.10 -19.62 -14.22
CA THR A 303 -11.94 -20.12 -12.84
C THR A 303 -10.60 -20.81 -12.60
N ASN A 304 -9.92 -21.27 -13.67
CA ASN A 304 -8.76 -22.13 -13.54
C ASN A 304 -7.51 -21.42 -12.99
N VAL A 305 -7.22 -20.18 -13.36
CA VAL A 305 -5.99 -19.52 -12.92
C VAL A 305 -6.05 -19.15 -11.44
N ILE A 306 -7.13 -18.51 -11.00
CA ILE A 306 -7.28 -18.13 -9.58
C ILE A 306 -7.37 -19.38 -8.70
N ARG A 307 -8.15 -20.38 -9.11
CA ARG A 307 -8.24 -21.66 -8.40
C ARG A 307 -6.88 -22.38 -8.34
N THR A 308 -6.09 -22.29 -9.39
CA THR A 308 -4.74 -22.88 -9.41
C THR A 308 -3.82 -22.16 -8.44
N LEU A 309 -3.85 -20.81 -8.38
CA LEU A 309 -3.07 -20.04 -7.41
C LEU A 309 -3.43 -20.46 -5.98
N ILE A 310 -4.71 -20.55 -5.66
CA ILE A 310 -5.19 -21.01 -4.35
C ILE A 310 -4.66 -22.41 -4.02
N ASN A 311 -4.78 -23.34 -4.96
CA ASN A 311 -4.36 -24.74 -4.75
C ASN A 311 -2.84 -24.89 -4.63
N CYS A 312 -2.06 -24.01 -5.24
CA CYS A 312 -0.61 -23.97 -5.13
C CYS A 312 -0.11 -23.20 -3.90
N GLY A 313 -0.99 -22.58 -3.12
CA GLY A 313 -0.59 -21.75 -1.99
C GLY A 313 0.00 -20.40 -2.39
N TYR A 314 -0.25 -19.93 -3.64
CA TYR A 314 0.23 -18.66 -4.16
C TYR A 314 -0.77 -17.54 -3.90
N PHE A 315 -0.29 -16.29 -3.88
CA PHE A 315 -1.08 -15.14 -3.46
C PHE A 315 -1.68 -14.39 -4.64
N VAL A 316 -2.92 -13.96 -4.48
CA VAL A 316 -3.59 -13.01 -5.37
C VAL A 316 -3.55 -11.61 -4.77
N VAL A 317 -3.23 -10.62 -5.58
CA VAL A 317 -2.94 -9.27 -5.14
C VAL A 317 -3.85 -8.29 -5.88
N PRO A 318 -5.15 -8.17 -5.47
CA PRO A 318 -6.08 -7.26 -6.13
C PRO A 318 -5.68 -5.81 -5.90
N GLU A 319 -5.54 -5.07 -6.99
CA GLU A 319 -5.25 -3.65 -6.98
C GLU A 319 -6.52 -2.84 -6.72
N ARG A 320 -6.48 -2.04 -5.67
CA ARG A 320 -7.60 -1.22 -5.18
C ARG A 320 -7.18 0.25 -5.11
N TYR A 321 -7.03 0.86 -6.27
CA TYR A 321 -6.69 2.27 -6.40
C TYR A 321 -7.96 3.12 -6.30
N VAL A 322 -8.40 3.33 -5.05
CA VAL A 322 -9.67 4.03 -4.78
C VAL A 322 -9.40 5.53 -4.70
N HIS A 323 -9.98 6.25 -5.67
CA HIS A 323 -9.86 7.70 -5.73
C HIS A 323 -10.69 8.39 -4.65
N GLU A 324 -10.23 9.55 -4.24
CA GLU A 324 -11.02 10.50 -3.46
C GLU A 324 -12.34 10.86 -4.15
N ARG A 325 -13.28 11.31 -3.37
CA ARG A 325 -14.58 11.80 -3.84
C ARG A 325 -14.84 13.19 -3.29
N SER A 326 -15.50 14.03 -4.06
CA SER A 326 -15.84 15.41 -3.69
C SER A 326 -16.92 15.50 -2.62
N SER A 327 -17.54 14.39 -2.23
CA SER A 327 -18.62 14.37 -1.23
C SER A 327 -18.53 13.19 -0.27
N GLU A 328 -19.01 13.40 0.97
CA GLU A 328 -19.11 12.33 1.95
C GLU A 328 -19.93 11.11 1.47
N ALA A 329 -21.02 11.36 0.74
CA ALA A 329 -21.85 10.28 0.18
C ALA A 329 -21.06 9.47 -0.85
N GLY A 330 -20.27 10.15 -1.70
CA GLY A 330 -19.36 9.57 -2.66
C GLY A 330 -18.28 8.72 -1.98
N SER A 331 -17.61 9.28 -0.95
CA SER A 331 -16.56 8.59 -0.17
C SER A 331 -17.11 7.33 0.52
N ARG A 332 -18.25 7.44 1.21
CA ARG A 332 -18.91 6.26 1.81
C ARG A 332 -19.31 5.20 0.79
N ARG A 333 -19.75 5.60 -0.41
CA ARG A 333 -20.06 4.66 -1.49
C ARG A 333 -18.78 3.96 -1.96
N ALA A 334 -17.71 4.68 -2.19
CA ALA A 334 -16.43 4.12 -2.63
C ALA A 334 -15.85 3.11 -1.64
N LEU A 335 -15.94 3.37 -0.33
CA LEU A 335 -15.53 2.42 0.70
C LEU A 335 -16.41 1.16 0.73
N ARG A 336 -17.74 1.30 0.58
CA ARG A 336 -18.61 0.12 0.45
C ARG A 336 -18.27 -0.71 -0.78
N GLU A 337 -18.05 -0.07 -1.94
CA GLU A 337 -17.66 -0.75 -3.17
C GLU A 337 -16.31 -1.47 -3.04
N LEU A 338 -15.36 -0.91 -2.28
CA LEU A 338 -14.11 -1.57 -1.94
C LEU A 338 -14.36 -2.87 -1.17
N VAL A 339 -15.14 -2.81 -0.09
CA VAL A 339 -15.44 -3.97 0.75
C VAL A 339 -16.22 -5.02 -0.02
N GLU A 340 -17.34 -4.63 -0.67
CA GLU A 340 -18.18 -5.53 -1.45
C GLU A 340 -17.40 -6.21 -2.59
N GLY A 341 -16.55 -5.44 -3.28
CA GLY A 341 -15.71 -5.98 -4.34
C GLY A 341 -14.71 -7.03 -3.86
N LEU A 342 -14.06 -6.82 -2.71
CA LEU A 342 -13.16 -7.81 -2.11
C LEU A 342 -13.91 -9.03 -1.57
N ALA A 343 -15.10 -8.83 -0.97
CA ALA A 343 -15.91 -9.91 -0.46
C ALA A 343 -16.48 -10.81 -1.59
N ASP A 344 -16.80 -10.24 -2.73
CA ASP A 344 -17.29 -10.96 -3.93
C ASP A 344 -16.30 -12.04 -4.40
N TRP A 345 -14.99 -11.82 -4.22
CA TRP A 345 -13.97 -12.81 -4.56
C TRP A 345 -14.13 -14.12 -3.78
N GLU A 346 -14.38 -14.03 -2.47
CA GLU A 346 -14.60 -15.23 -1.64
C GLU A 346 -15.88 -15.97 -2.02
N ALA A 347 -16.91 -15.25 -2.45
CA ALA A 347 -18.16 -15.87 -2.92
C ALA A 347 -17.97 -16.65 -4.23
N LYS A 348 -17.08 -16.18 -5.11
CA LYS A 348 -16.79 -16.80 -6.40
C LYS A 348 -15.69 -17.86 -6.32
N GLU A 349 -14.66 -17.62 -5.50
CA GLU A 349 -13.50 -18.47 -5.31
C GLU A 349 -13.27 -18.72 -3.81
N PRO A 350 -14.01 -19.65 -3.21
CA PRO A 350 -13.93 -19.94 -1.77
C PRO A 350 -12.49 -20.27 -1.32
N GLY A 351 -12.06 -19.62 -0.24
CA GLY A 351 -10.72 -19.74 0.31
C GLY A 351 -9.71 -18.70 -0.18
N VAL A 352 -10.09 -17.87 -1.17
CA VAL A 352 -9.16 -16.89 -1.77
C VAL A 352 -8.69 -15.84 -0.76
N LYS A 353 -9.53 -15.43 0.20
CA LYS A 353 -9.15 -14.42 1.20
C LYS A 353 -7.91 -14.79 2.01
N LYS A 354 -7.68 -16.08 2.26
CA LYS A 354 -6.49 -16.56 2.97
C LYS A 354 -5.19 -16.40 2.20
N GLN A 355 -5.27 -16.04 0.93
CA GLN A 355 -4.17 -15.80 0.01
C GLN A 355 -4.31 -14.45 -0.70
N MET A 356 -5.20 -13.59 -0.21
CA MET A 356 -5.46 -12.27 -0.78
C MET A 356 -4.64 -11.21 -0.05
N VAL A 357 -3.79 -10.52 -0.79
CA VAL A 357 -3.06 -9.34 -0.32
C VAL A 357 -3.63 -8.11 -1.02
N VAL A 358 -4.35 -7.28 -0.29
CA VAL A 358 -5.00 -6.08 -0.86
C VAL A 358 -3.96 -5.02 -1.13
N THR A 359 -3.88 -4.54 -2.38
CA THR A 359 -2.99 -3.45 -2.77
C THR A 359 -3.74 -2.14 -2.88
N PHE A 360 -3.28 -1.14 -2.14
CA PHE A 360 -3.71 0.25 -2.26
C PHE A 360 -2.73 1.07 -3.09
N ALA A 361 -3.20 2.21 -3.59
CA ALA A 361 -2.35 3.17 -4.30
C ALA A 361 -1.59 4.07 -3.32
N LEU A 362 -0.29 4.22 -3.58
CA LEU A 362 0.57 5.21 -2.92
C LEU A 362 0.71 6.47 -3.81
N PHE A 363 -0.36 6.84 -4.51
CA PHE A 363 -0.33 7.87 -5.55
C PHE A 363 -0.80 9.20 -4.99
N SER A 364 0.13 10.02 -4.53
CA SER A 364 -0.15 11.37 -4.03
C SER A 364 0.38 12.48 -4.94
N THR A 365 1.26 12.14 -5.91
CA THR A 365 1.93 13.14 -6.74
C THR A 365 1.75 12.85 -8.25
N PRO A 366 2.04 13.80 -9.14
CA PRO A 366 2.14 13.52 -10.56
C PRO A 366 3.16 12.39 -10.83
N TYR A 367 3.00 11.54 -11.88
CA TYR A 367 2.04 11.72 -13.00
C TYR A 367 0.69 11.02 -12.80
N LEU A 368 0.50 10.29 -11.73
CA LEU A 368 -0.73 9.55 -11.44
C LEU A 368 -1.03 9.76 -9.96
N SER A 369 -2.03 10.58 -9.68
CA SER A 369 -2.43 10.84 -8.30
C SER A 369 -3.85 10.33 -8.03
N ASN A 370 -4.06 9.80 -6.85
CA ASN A 370 -5.38 9.55 -6.27
C ASN A 370 -5.82 10.68 -5.34
N ASN A 371 -4.89 11.57 -4.99
CA ASN A 371 -5.15 12.87 -4.39
C ASN A 371 -5.67 13.82 -5.49
N LYS A 372 -6.98 13.96 -5.60
CA LYS A 372 -7.67 14.62 -6.70
C LYS A 372 -8.52 15.81 -6.26
N GLN A 373 -8.85 15.87 -5.00
CA GLN A 373 -9.76 16.86 -4.44
C GLN A 373 -8.99 17.75 -3.47
N PRO A 374 -8.71 19.00 -3.81
CA PRO A 374 -7.84 19.86 -2.98
C PRO A 374 -8.44 20.22 -1.62
N ASN A 375 -9.68 19.86 -1.37
CA ASN A 375 -10.35 20.01 -0.08
C ASN A 375 -10.58 18.69 0.67
N VAL A 376 -9.96 17.61 0.23
CA VAL A 376 -10.01 16.29 0.89
C VAL A 376 -8.64 15.99 1.47
N ASP A 377 -8.58 15.56 2.71
CA ASP A 377 -7.35 15.09 3.34
C ASP A 377 -7.02 13.69 2.81
N TYR A 378 -5.97 13.58 2.00
CA TYR A 378 -5.58 12.31 1.38
C TYR A 378 -5.13 11.27 2.41
N HIS A 379 -4.50 11.68 3.50
CA HIS A 379 -4.07 10.77 4.57
C HIS A 379 -5.26 10.21 5.34
N VAL A 380 -6.29 11.04 5.60
CA VAL A 380 -7.56 10.56 6.18
C VAL A 380 -8.25 9.59 5.22
N TRP A 381 -8.19 9.85 3.91
CA TRP A 381 -8.73 8.94 2.90
C TRP A 381 -8.01 7.59 2.87
N MET A 382 -6.69 7.59 2.95
CA MET A 382 -5.90 6.36 3.09
C MET A 382 -6.24 5.60 4.36
N ASP A 383 -6.36 6.31 5.48
CA ASP A 383 -6.73 5.74 6.78
C ASP A 383 -8.10 5.07 6.74
N GLN A 384 -9.11 5.72 6.15
CA GLN A 384 -10.45 5.15 5.99
C GLN A 384 -10.46 3.86 5.16
N GLN A 385 -9.64 3.76 4.13
CA GLN A 385 -9.53 2.54 3.32
C GLN A 385 -8.98 1.37 4.13
N VAL A 386 -7.88 1.58 4.87
CA VAL A 386 -7.30 0.54 5.72
C VAL A 386 -8.22 0.19 6.89
N ASN A 387 -8.86 1.20 7.49
CA ASN A 387 -9.85 0.99 8.54
C ASN A 387 -11.01 0.10 8.08
N ALA A 388 -11.52 0.31 6.87
CA ALA A 388 -12.57 -0.52 6.29
C ALA A 388 -12.12 -1.98 6.14
N VAL A 389 -10.91 -2.22 5.63
CA VAL A 389 -10.36 -3.59 5.53
C VAL A 389 -10.11 -4.21 6.90
N ALA A 390 -9.59 -3.44 7.84
CA ALA A 390 -9.25 -3.94 9.17
C ALA A 390 -10.48 -4.30 10.02
N ASN A 391 -11.63 -3.67 9.78
CA ASN A 391 -12.77 -3.77 10.69
C ASN A 391 -14.05 -4.34 10.07
N ASP A 392 -14.22 -4.33 8.74
CA ASP A 392 -15.44 -4.88 8.14
C ASP A 392 -15.47 -6.41 8.25
N PRO A 393 -16.54 -7.01 8.83
CA PRO A 393 -16.62 -8.45 9.03
C PRO A 393 -16.55 -9.28 7.74
N ALA A 394 -16.94 -8.72 6.59
CA ALA A 394 -16.88 -9.40 5.31
C ALA A 394 -15.44 -9.69 4.85
N LEU A 395 -14.46 -8.96 5.39
CA LEU A 395 -13.04 -9.05 5.01
C LEU A 395 -12.18 -9.81 6.03
N HIS A 396 -12.78 -10.59 6.91
CA HIS A 396 -12.06 -11.45 7.82
C HIS A 396 -11.18 -12.47 7.07
N HIS A 397 -9.96 -12.71 7.56
CA HIS A 397 -8.93 -13.61 7.02
C HIS A 397 -8.22 -13.15 5.75
N ILE A 398 -8.20 -11.86 5.45
CA ILE A 398 -7.30 -11.33 4.41
C ILE A 398 -5.85 -11.61 4.80
N ALA A 399 -5.07 -12.15 3.83
CA ALA A 399 -3.71 -12.58 4.05
C ALA A 399 -2.72 -11.42 4.26
N GLY A 400 -2.96 -10.27 3.64
CA GLY A 400 -2.03 -9.16 3.75
C GLY A 400 -2.50 -7.85 3.13
N LEU A 401 -1.62 -6.86 3.27
CA LEU A 401 -1.75 -5.53 2.69
C LEU A 401 -0.49 -5.18 1.92
N ASN A 402 -0.65 -4.44 0.84
CA ASN A 402 0.43 -3.87 0.04
C ASN A 402 0.12 -2.42 -0.32
N TRP A 403 1.14 -1.61 -0.54
CA TRP A 403 1.07 -0.28 -1.10
C TRP A 403 1.99 -0.17 -2.31
N TRP A 404 1.43 0.21 -3.45
CA TRP A 404 2.14 0.36 -4.72
C TRP A 404 1.96 1.80 -5.21
N THR A 405 2.93 2.55 -5.58
CA THR A 405 4.38 2.48 -5.52
C THR A 405 4.94 3.84 -5.12
N SER A 406 6.07 3.91 -4.42
CA SER A 406 6.70 5.17 -3.98
C SER A 406 7.14 6.08 -5.13
N LEU A 407 7.20 5.56 -6.35
CA LEU A 407 7.49 6.32 -7.57
C LEU A 407 6.56 7.55 -7.74
N LEU A 408 5.33 7.45 -7.26
CA LEU A 408 4.24 8.42 -7.44
C LEU A 408 3.76 9.01 -6.11
N ALA A 409 4.64 9.03 -5.11
CA ALA A 409 4.30 9.49 -3.77
C ALA A 409 5.26 10.58 -3.29
N ASP A 410 4.73 11.52 -2.51
CA ASP A 410 5.53 12.40 -1.69
C ASP A 410 6.12 11.65 -0.49
N GLU A 411 7.07 12.30 0.20
CA GLU A 411 7.79 11.70 1.32
C GLU A 411 6.89 11.42 2.54
N GLU A 412 5.89 12.27 2.76
CA GLU A 412 4.97 12.16 3.89
C GLU A 412 4.07 10.94 3.72
N THR A 413 3.47 10.79 2.54
CA THR A 413 2.61 9.66 2.17
C THR A 413 3.37 8.33 2.30
N VAL A 414 4.64 8.28 1.89
CA VAL A 414 5.47 7.07 2.08
C VAL A 414 5.63 6.71 3.57
N ARG A 415 5.93 7.70 4.43
CA ARG A 415 6.06 7.46 5.88
C ARG A 415 4.73 7.09 6.53
N PHE A 416 3.64 7.68 6.07
CA PHE A 416 2.31 7.45 6.59
C PHE A 416 1.85 5.99 6.44
N VAL A 417 2.27 5.31 5.37
CA VAL A 417 2.05 3.86 5.20
C VAL A 417 2.59 3.05 6.37
N GLY A 418 3.79 3.35 6.82
CA GLY A 418 4.38 2.67 7.98
C GLY A 418 3.53 2.86 9.25
N LYS A 419 2.97 4.06 9.43
CA LYS A 419 2.07 4.36 10.56
C LYS A 419 0.74 3.59 10.45
N LEU A 420 0.18 3.47 9.25
CA LEU A 420 -1.04 2.67 8.99
C LEU A 420 -0.81 1.19 9.30
N TYR A 421 0.31 0.63 8.85
CA TYR A 421 0.67 -0.76 9.16
C TYR A 421 0.84 -0.97 10.66
N ARG A 422 1.53 -0.05 11.33
CA ARG A 422 1.72 -0.11 12.78
C ARG A 422 0.37 -0.13 13.50
N HIS A 423 -0.49 0.82 13.20
CA HIS A 423 -1.77 1.01 13.87
C HIS A 423 -2.72 -0.18 13.69
N TYR A 424 -2.99 -0.56 12.43
CA TYR A 424 -4.01 -1.57 12.15
C TYR A 424 -3.50 -2.99 12.18
N ALA A 425 -2.33 -3.24 11.58
CA ALA A 425 -1.87 -4.59 11.31
C ALA A 425 -0.89 -5.15 12.34
N ILE A 426 -0.23 -4.29 13.12
CA ILE A 426 0.69 -4.71 14.18
C ILE A 426 0.03 -4.49 15.55
N GLU A 427 -0.49 -3.31 15.82
CA GLU A 427 -1.14 -3.03 17.11
C GLU A 427 -2.55 -3.61 17.21
N GLY A 428 -3.22 -3.78 16.07
CA GLY A 428 -4.57 -4.34 16.02
C GLY A 428 -5.66 -3.36 16.45
N LYS A 429 -5.42 -2.06 16.26
CA LYS A 429 -6.40 -1.02 16.60
C LYS A 429 -7.62 -1.09 15.68
N THR A 430 -8.76 -0.62 16.20
CA THR A 430 -10.03 -0.58 15.47
C THR A 430 -10.52 0.84 15.18
N ASN A 431 -10.02 1.83 15.93
CA ASN A 431 -10.29 3.24 15.68
C ASN A 431 -9.43 3.77 14.52
N MET A 432 -9.83 4.87 13.91
CA MET A 432 -9.01 5.60 12.94
C MET A 432 -7.66 6.03 13.55
N LEU A 433 -6.62 6.02 12.74
CA LEU A 433 -5.30 6.54 13.09
C LEU A 433 -5.35 8.07 13.19
N THR A 434 -6.02 8.70 12.23
CA THR A 434 -6.19 10.15 12.16
C THR A 434 -7.43 10.61 12.93
N THR A 435 -7.40 11.87 13.40
CA THR A 435 -8.55 12.54 14.02
C THR A 435 -9.01 13.74 13.21
N ASP A 436 -8.36 14.01 12.09
CA ASP A 436 -8.68 15.11 11.19
C ASP A 436 -9.97 14.82 10.40
N PRO A 437 -10.69 15.87 9.99
CA PRO A 437 -11.84 15.70 9.13
C PRO A 437 -11.41 15.31 7.71
N LEU A 438 -12.18 14.44 7.06
CA LEU A 438 -11.93 14.10 5.66
C LEU A 438 -12.01 15.32 4.74
N PHE A 439 -12.96 16.21 4.97
CA PHE A 439 -13.14 17.43 4.18
C PHE A 439 -12.56 18.62 4.91
N LEU A 440 -11.55 19.22 4.30
CA LEU A 440 -10.77 20.32 4.87
C LEU A 440 -11.46 21.67 4.61
N PRO A 441 -11.61 22.51 5.64
CA PRO A 441 -12.23 23.83 5.51
C PRO A 441 -11.24 24.94 5.14
N HIS A 442 -9.98 24.57 4.80
CA HIS A 442 -8.88 25.54 4.75
C HIS A 442 -9.02 26.54 3.62
N ILE A 443 -9.35 26.07 2.41
CA ILE A 443 -9.50 26.88 1.18
C ILE A 443 -10.85 26.58 0.56
N GLN A 444 -11.54 27.63 0.10
CA GLN A 444 -12.78 27.52 -0.66
C GLN A 444 -12.48 27.59 -2.16
N ASN A 445 -13.19 26.79 -2.97
CA ASN A 445 -13.06 26.81 -4.43
C ASN A 445 -11.59 26.70 -4.89
N ALA A 446 -10.89 25.75 -4.32
CA ALA A 446 -9.45 25.55 -4.46
C ALA A 446 -9.02 25.03 -5.85
N ASP A 447 -9.97 24.52 -6.62
CA ASP A 447 -9.87 24.06 -8.01
C ASP A 447 -10.52 25.02 -9.04
N PHE A 448 -11.01 26.16 -8.56
CA PHE A 448 -11.70 27.18 -9.39
C PHE A 448 -12.93 26.67 -10.15
N GLU A 449 -13.54 25.55 -9.78
CA GLU A 449 -14.76 25.03 -10.42
C GLU A 449 -15.96 25.99 -10.31
N GLN A 450 -15.92 26.93 -9.35
CA GLN A 450 -16.88 27.99 -9.19
C GLN A 450 -16.34 29.36 -9.69
N GLY A 451 -15.44 29.33 -10.67
CA GLY A 451 -14.77 30.52 -11.17
C GLY A 451 -13.91 31.20 -10.11
N THR A 452 -14.09 32.49 -9.89
CA THR A 452 -13.31 33.28 -8.92
C THR A 452 -13.99 33.40 -7.53
N GLN A 453 -15.07 32.68 -7.29
CA GLN A 453 -15.81 32.77 -6.03
C GLN A 453 -14.91 32.39 -4.83
N GLY A 454 -14.94 33.21 -3.80
CA GLY A 454 -14.15 33.03 -2.58
C GLY A 454 -12.72 33.59 -2.66
N TRP A 455 -12.25 34.00 -3.83
CA TRP A 455 -10.93 34.57 -4.03
C TRP A 455 -10.98 36.11 -4.13
N THR A 456 -10.03 36.79 -3.50
CA THR A 456 -9.79 38.21 -3.67
C THR A 456 -8.75 38.38 -4.78
N LEU A 457 -9.12 39.14 -5.82
CA LEU A 457 -8.29 39.37 -7.01
C LEU A 457 -7.78 40.80 -7.03
N HIS A 458 -6.52 40.97 -7.33
CA HIS A 458 -5.89 42.28 -7.57
C HIS A 458 -5.19 42.24 -8.93
N PRO A 459 -5.94 42.48 -10.02
CA PRO A 459 -5.36 42.56 -11.35
C PRO A 459 -4.58 43.86 -11.52
N ALA A 460 -3.41 43.83 -12.13
CA ALA A 460 -2.63 44.99 -12.48
C ALA A 460 -3.30 45.84 -13.59
N GLU A 461 -4.14 45.20 -14.39
CA GLU A 461 -4.99 45.84 -15.38
C GLU A 461 -6.28 45.03 -15.59
N ASP A 462 -7.32 45.66 -16.14
CA ASP A 462 -8.59 45.02 -16.40
C ASP A 462 -8.43 43.79 -17.29
N GLY A 463 -9.01 42.64 -16.85
CA GLY A 463 -8.97 41.39 -17.57
C GLY A 463 -7.64 40.58 -17.46
N ALA A 464 -6.67 41.08 -16.67
CA ALA A 464 -5.41 40.35 -16.46
C ALA A 464 -5.56 39.06 -15.63
N ILE A 465 -6.63 38.94 -14.82
CA ILE A 465 -6.97 37.73 -14.08
C ILE A 465 -8.32 37.22 -14.59
N THR A 466 -8.39 35.93 -14.99
CA THR A 466 -9.61 35.34 -15.56
C THR A 466 -9.73 33.88 -15.20
N ALA A 467 -10.92 33.43 -14.77
CA ALA A 467 -11.20 31.99 -14.68
C ALA A 467 -11.45 31.41 -16.08
N ARG A 468 -10.85 30.27 -16.35
CA ARG A 468 -10.95 29.56 -17.63
C ARG A 468 -11.13 28.07 -17.41
N SER A 469 -11.42 27.35 -18.48
CA SER A 469 -11.43 25.90 -18.51
C SER A 469 -10.69 25.35 -19.72
N PHE A 470 -10.13 24.17 -19.56
CA PHE A 470 -9.50 23.42 -20.65
C PHE A 470 -9.83 21.92 -20.48
N PRO A 471 -10.39 21.27 -21.50
CA PRO A 471 -10.79 19.88 -21.39
C PRO A 471 -9.64 18.97 -20.98
N ARG A 472 -9.85 18.14 -19.96
CA ARG A 472 -8.87 17.20 -19.44
C ARG A 472 -7.63 17.86 -18.79
N TYR A 473 -7.75 19.08 -18.29
CA TYR A 473 -6.61 19.77 -17.67
C TYR A 473 -6.07 19.00 -16.47
N GLY A 474 -6.92 18.50 -15.58
CA GLY A 474 -6.50 17.67 -14.45
C GLY A 474 -5.73 16.41 -14.85
N ARG A 475 -6.03 15.82 -16.03
CA ARG A 475 -5.26 14.71 -16.59
C ARG A 475 -3.90 15.18 -17.14
N ILE A 476 -3.84 16.35 -17.75
CA ILE A 476 -2.59 16.95 -18.23
C ILE A 476 -1.66 17.22 -17.05
N GLU A 477 -2.18 17.69 -15.93
CA GLU A 477 -1.43 17.88 -14.69
C GLU A 477 -0.94 16.56 -14.07
N GLY A 478 -1.50 15.43 -14.45
CA GLY A 478 -1.13 14.12 -13.91
C GLY A 478 -1.90 13.70 -12.66
N ARG A 479 -2.96 14.41 -12.29
CA ARG A 479 -3.82 14.07 -11.15
C ARG A 479 -4.92 13.06 -11.49
N TYR A 480 -5.23 12.87 -12.76
CA TYR A 480 -6.30 11.98 -13.20
C TYR A 480 -5.79 10.79 -14.00
N MET A 481 -5.96 9.58 -13.47
CA MET A 481 -5.75 8.34 -14.20
C MET A 481 -7.00 7.98 -15.02
N GLY A 482 -7.05 8.37 -16.28
CA GLY A 482 -8.12 7.98 -17.19
C GLY A 482 -8.16 6.49 -17.57
N LEU A 483 -7.27 5.65 -16.99
CA LEU A 483 -7.16 4.24 -17.33
C LEU A 483 -8.01 3.31 -16.47
N ILE A 484 -8.43 3.71 -15.27
CA ILE A 484 -8.96 2.78 -14.27
C ILE A 484 -10.41 3.07 -13.85
N SER A 485 -10.98 4.21 -14.20
CA SER A 485 -12.38 4.50 -13.87
C SER A 485 -13.12 5.04 -15.08
N PRO A 486 -14.42 4.71 -15.23
CA PRO A 486 -15.27 5.46 -16.13
C PRO A 486 -15.16 6.93 -15.76
N PRO A 487 -15.45 7.83 -16.71
CA PRO A 487 -15.44 9.25 -16.40
C PRO A 487 -16.29 9.45 -15.16
N ASP A 488 -15.64 9.84 -14.07
CA ASP A 488 -16.34 10.23 -12.86
C ASP A 488 -17.20 11.44 -13.27
N PRO A 489 -18.51 11.43 -13.07
CA PRO A 489 -19.33 12.59 -13.34
C PRO A 489 -18.95 13.79 -12.46
N GLU A 490 -18.19 13.56 -11.40
CA GLU A 490 -17.55 14.60 -10.60
C GLU A 490 -16.34 15.11 -11.40
N HIS A 491 -16.51 16.19 -12.18
CA HIS A 491 -15.43 16.84 -12.92
C HIS A 491 -14.33 17.29 -11.98
N ILE A 492 -13.09 17.02 -12.35
CA ILE A 492 -11.96 17.32 -11.50
C ILE A 492 -10.91 18.06 -12.32
N GLY A 493 -10.68 19.35 -11.97
CA GLY A 493 -9.55 20.10 -12.39
C GLY A 493 -9.54 20.54 -13.86
N ASP A 494 -10.70 20.65 -14.51
CA ASP A 494 -10.79 21.23 -15.85
C ASP A 494 -10.82 22.78 -15.83
N THR A 495 -11.05 23.39 -14.68
CA THR A 495 -11.07 24.82 -14.44
C THR A 495 -9.82 25.29 -13.71
N PHE A 496 -9.41 26.50 -13.97
CA PHE A 496 -8.24 27.14 -13.40
C PHE A 496 -8.31 28.65 -13.50
N LEU A 497 -7.49 29.33 -12.72
CA LEU A 497 -7.32 30.77 -12.80
C LEU A 497 -6.16 31.10 -13.74
N THR A 498 -6.33 32.06 -14.66
CA THR A 498 -5.21 32.57 -15.45
C THR A 498 -4.82 33.97 -14.97
N MET A 499 -3.50 34.24 -14.94
CA MET A 499 -2.92 35.57 -14.75
C MET A 499 -2.01 35.89 -15.93
N LYS A 500 -2.28 37.05 -16.59
CA LYS A 500 -1.48 37.56 -17.71
C LYS A 500 -0.51 38.62 -17.18
N ARG A 501 0.78 38.34 -17.30
CA ARG A 501 1.83 39.30 -16.89
C ARG A 501 1.74 40.63 -17.62
N THR A 502 1.79 41.72 -16.88
CA THR A 502 1.68 43.08 -17.44
C THR A 502 2.87 43.93 -17.02
N GLU A 503 3.15 45.00 -17.78
CA GLU A 503 4.16 46.01 -17.42
C GLU A 503 3.72 46.90 -16.24
N LYS A 504 2.40 46.93 -15.92
CA LYS A 504 1.84 47.78 -14.88
C LYS A 504 2.10 47.31 -13.46
N GLY A 505 2.52 46.04 -13.32
CA GLY A 505 2.82 45.44 -12.02
C GLY A 505 2.35 43.99 -11.93
N PRO A 506 2.53 43.39 -10.74
CA PRO A 506 2.09 42.02 -10.49
C PRO A 506 0.57 41.90 -10.39
N ASN A 507 0.05 40.82 -10.91
CA ASN A 507 -1.28 40.34 -10.57
C ASN A 507 -1.20 39.50 -9.31
N THR A 508 -2.20 39.58 -8.45
CA THR A 508 -2.28 38.68 -7.29
C THR A 508 -3.70 38.17 -7.08
N PHE A 509 -3.79 36.95 -6.55
CA PHE A 509 -5.02 36.45 -5.94
C PHE A 509 -4.71 35.94 -4.53
N SER A 510 -5.69 36.09 -3.63
CA SER A 510 -5.50 35.73 -2.23
C SER A 510 -6.76 35.15 -1.60
N GLN A 511 -6.56 34.37 -0.53
CA GLN A 511 -7.63 33.88 0.31
C GLN A 511 -7.14 33.68 1.75
N THR A 512 -8.03 33.80 2.72
CA THR A 512 -7.74 33.41 4.11
C THR A 512 -7.81 31.90 4.25
N ILE A 513 -6.70 31.29 4.64
CA ILE A 513 -6.65 29.90 5.11
C ILE A 513 -7.30 29.85 6.50
N LYS A 514 -8.28 28.96 6.69
CA LYS A 514 -9.06 28.85 7.94
C LYS A 514 -8.86 27.51 8.60
N GLY A 515 -9.18 27.43 9.90
CA GLY A 515 -9.23 26.16 10.63
C GLY A 515 -7.87 25.53 10.90
N LEU A 516 -6.78 26.28 10.83
CA LEU A 516 -5.45 25.81 11.19
C LEU A 516 -5.34 25.60 12.70
N GLN A 517 -4.46 24.69 13.11
CA GLN A 517 -4.09 24.47 14.50
C GLN A 517 -2.73 25.14 14.78
N PRO A 518 -2.65 26.10 15.72
CA PRO A 518 -1.39 26.77 16.04
C PRO A 518 -0.29 25.76 16.41
N GLY A 519 0.90 25.93 15.83
CA GLY A 519 2.05 25.07 16.06
C GLY A 519 2.09 23.79 15.20
N ARG A 520 1.02 23.44 14.50
CA ARG A 520 0.97 22.28 13.61
C ARG A 520 1.58 22.58 12.25
N LEU A 521 2.19 21.55 11.65
CA LEU A 521 2.69 21.60 10.27
C LEU A 521 1.56 21.29 9.28
N TYR A 522 1.67 21.95 8.12
CA TYR A 522 0.79 21.78 6.96
C TYR A 522 1.63 21.75 5.70
N SER A 523 1.20 20.98 4.70
CA SER A 523 1.68 21.07 3.33
C SER A 523 0.78 21.96 2.50
N PHE A 524 1.39 22.67 1.55
CA PHE A 524 0.72 23.43 0.49
C PHE A 524 1.17 22.86 -0.85
N GLU A 525 0.21 22.66 -1.74
CA GLU A 525 0.42 22.17 -3.10
C GLU A 525 -0.29 23.06 -4.12
N MET A 526 0.35 23.30 -5.27
CA MET A 526 -0.22 24.07 -6.37
C MET A 526 0.46 23.71 -7.70
N TYR A 527 -0.31 23.69 -8.79
CA TYR A 527 0.16 23.45 -10.15
C TYR A 527 0.06 24.72 -10.99
N VAL A 528 1.11 25.00 -11.76
CA VAL A 528 1.18 26.17 -12.63
C VAL A 528 1.75 25.78 -14.00
N CYS A 529 1.12 26.26 -15.08
CA CYS A 529 1.67 26.11 -16.41
C CYS A 529 1.49 27.38 -17.26
N ASP A 530 2.16 27.43 -18.42
CA ASP A 530 1.89 28.45 -19.42
C ASP A 530 0.62 28.09 -20.21
N TYR A 531 -0.40 28.91 -20.15
CA TYR A 531 -1.68 28.69 -20.81
C TYR A 531 -1.56 28.60 -22.34
N ASN A 532 -0.60 29.33 -22.94
CA ASN A 532 -0.36 29.22 -24.37
C ASN A 532 0.22 27.87 -24.76
N ASP A 533 1.01 27.25 -23.89
CA ASP A 533 1.52 25.90 -24.11
C ASP A 533 0.41 24.83 -24.06
N LEU A 534 -0.64 25.03 -23.25
CA LEU A 534 -1.84 24.19 -23.27
C LEU A 534 -2.55 24.24 -24.64
N ARG A 535 -2.65 25.44 -25.21
CA ARG A 535 -3.38 25.67 -26.46
C ARG A 535 -2.60 25.27 -27.71
N ALA A 536 -1.28 25.42 -27.67
CA ALA A 536 -0.38 25.14 -28.78
C ALA A 536 0.91 24.47 -28.26
N PRO A 537 0.84 23.22 -27.80
CA PRO A 537 1.98 22.54 -27.20
C PRO A 537 3.16 22.47 -28.17
N LYS A 538 4.33 22.84 -27.67
CA LYS A 538 5.61 22.70 -28.38
C LYS A 538 6.56 21.88 -27.53
N PRO A 539 7.39 21.01 -28.15
CA PRO A 539 8.40 20.28 -27.39
C PRO A 539 9.32 21.27 -26.64
N LYS A 540 9.32 21.18 -25.35
CA LYS A 540 10.20 21.96 -24.45
C LYS A 540 10.75 21.04 -23.39
N LYS A 541 11.93 21.36 -22.88
CA LYS A 541 12.47 20.66 -21.71
C LYS A 541 11.98 21.34 -20.43
N PRO A 542 11.69 20.57 -19.38
CA PRO A 542 11.20 21.13 -18.10
C PRO A 542 12.09 22.22 -17.54
N GLU A 543 13.41 22.07 -17.65
CA GLU A 543 14.40 23.03 -17.17
C GLU A 543 14.43 24.34 -17.94
N GLU A 544 13.86 24.38 -19.17
CA GLU A 544 13.81 25.58 -20.02
C GLU A 544 12.51 26.38 -19.80
N THR A 545 11.51 25.81 -19.08
CA THR A 545 10.18 26.38 -18.98
C THR A 545 9.63 26.30 -17.55
N LYS A 546 10.02 27.22 -16.70
CA LYS A 546 9.37 27.36 -15.40
C LYS A 546 8.27 28.40 -15.48
N ALA A 547 7.06 28.00 -15.08
CA ALA A 547 5.98 28.95 -14.81
C ALA A 547 6.17 29.50 -13.37
N LEU A 548 6.94 30.58 -13.24
CA LEU A 548 7.33 31.12 -11.94
C LEU A 548 6.23 32.03 -11.38
N ALA A 549 5.90 31.78 -10.12
CA ALA A 549 5.01 32.60 -9.29
C ALA A 549 5.62 32.72 -7.90
N SER A 550 5.22 33.70 -7.12
CA SER A 550 5.49 33.71 -5.68
C SER A 550 4.27 33.26 -4.90
N VAL A 551 4.54 32.54 -3.81
CA VAL A 551 3.54 32.10 -2.84
C VAL A 551 3.95 32.61 -1.47
N VAL A 552 3.09 33.38 -0.83
CA VAL A 552 3.30 33.94 0.51
C VAL A 552 2.15 33.48 1.41
N ILE A 553 2.48 32.95 2.59
CA ILE A 553 1.50 32.55 3.60
C ILE A 553 1.75 33.36 4.87
N ASP A 554 1.12 34.52 4.96
CA ASP A 554 1.20 35.39 6.15
C ASP A 554 0.47 34.74 7.32
N GLY A 555 1.12 34.70 8.49
CA GLY A 555 0.61 33.99 9.67
C GLY A 555 1.15 32.57 9.80
N ALA A 556 2.13 32.22 8.97
CA ALA A 556 2.85 30.94 9.00
C ALA A 556 4.36 31.14 9.17
N GLU A 557 5.05 30.06 9.51
CA GLU A 557 6.50 29.94 9.48
C GLU A 557 6.86 28.86 8.45
N MET A 558 7.55 29.28 7.39
CA MET A 558 7.90 28.38 6.28
C MET A 558 9.04 27.45 6.66
N ASP A 559 8.90 26.16 6.37
CA ASP A 559 9.98 25.19 6.43
C ASP A 559 10.65 25.08 5.05
N HIS A 560 11.68 25.89 4.85
CA HIS A 560 12.42 25.93 3.59
C HIS A 560 13.22 24.66 3.31
N THR A 561 13.43 23.80 4.30
CA THR A 561 14.17 22.52 4.11
C THR A 561 13.29 21.45 3.47
N ARG A 562 11.97 21.57 3.61
CA ARG A 562 10.97 20.65 3.05
C ARG A 562 10.18 21.26 1.89
N SER A 563 10.51 22.50 1.51
CA SER A 563 9.80 23.26 0.48
C SER A 563 10.62 23.36 -0.79
N PHE A 564 9.97 23.19 -1.93
CA PHE A 564 10.61 23.28 -3.23
C PHE A 564 9.61 23.65 -4.34
N THR A 565 10.17 23.94 -5.52
CA THR A 565 9.45 24.10 -6.77
C THR A 565 10.14 23.31 -7.85
N GLU A 566 9.43 22.39 -8.50
CA GLU A 566 9.97 21.55 -9.57
C GLU A 566 9.09 21.62 -10.82
N THR A 567 9.70 21.61 -11.99
CA THR A 567 8.99 21.56 -13.26
C THR A 567 9.16 20.19 -13.91
N TYR A 568 8.06 19.59 -14.31
CA TYR A 568 8.04 18.30 -14.99
C TYR A 568 7.28 18.40 -16.31
N ALA A 569 7.54 17.47 -17.23
CA ALA A 569 6.76 17.32 -18.44
C ALA A 569 5.52 16.48 -18.15
N SER A 570 4.33 16.96 -18.53
CA SER A 570 3.09 16.21 -18.36
C SER A 570 3.16 14.86 -19.09
N ASN A 571 2.59 13.81 -18.50
CA ASN A 571 2.53 12.46 -19.06
C ASN A 571 1.08 12.10 -19.43
N PRO A 572 0.85 11.21 -20.31
CA PRO A 572 1.29 10.88 -21.66
C PRO A 572 0.38 11.46 -22.74
N GLU A 573 -0.48 12.37 -22.42
CA GLU A 573 -1.39 13.07 -23.34
C GLU A 573 -1.48 14.55 -22.98
N PRO A 574 -1.21 15.45 -23.87
CA PRO A 574 -1.12 15.27 -25.34
C PRO A 574 0.22 14.65 -25.78
N LYS A 575 0.29 14.18 -27.05
CA LYS A 575 1.54 13.63 -27.64
C LYS A 575 2.74 14.57 -27.53
N THR A 576 2.46 15.85 -27.33
CA THR A 576 3.45 16.88 -27.01
C THR A 576 3.20 17.27 -25.55
N PRO A 577 4.08 16.92 -24.62
CA PRO A 577 3.89 17.25 -23.22
C PRO A 577 3.91 18.75 -22.96
N VAL A 578 3.12 19.18 -21.99
CA VAL A 578 3.13 20.53 -21.43
C VAL A 578 4.03 20.52 -20.20
N CYS A 579 4.82 21.56 -19.98
CA CYS A 579 5.60 21.71 -18.76
C CYS A 579 4.73 22.27 -17.65
N ILE A 580 4.64 21.53 -16.57
CA ILE A 580 3.91 21.89 -15.35
C ILE A 580 4.91 22.21 -14.25
N THR A 581 4.76 23.34 -13.60
CA THR A 581 5.54 23.71 -12.42
C THR A 581 4.73 23.36 -11.18
N TYR A 582 5.28 22.48 -10.37
CA TYR A 582 4.72 21.97 -9.14
C TYR A 582 5.31 22.74 -7.97
N TYR A 583 4.45 23.29 -7.12
CA TYR A 583 4.81 23.98 -5.89
C TYR A 583 4.48 23.07 -4.72
N TRP A 584 5.48 22.76 -3.94
CA TRP A 584 5.35 22.06 -2.67
C TRP A 584 5.98 22.90 -1.56
N GLN A 585 5.19 23.27 -0.56
CA GLN A 585 5.67 24.04 0.57
C GLN A 585 5.17 23.44 1.87
N VAL A 586 6.04 23.41 2.88
CA VAL A 586 5.67 23.01 4.24
C VAL A 586 5.77 24.22 5.16
N PHE A 587 4.77 24.42 5.99
CA PHE A 587 4.73 25.54 6.91
C PHE A 587 4.13 25.17 8.27
N ARG A 588 4.55 25.88 9.31
CA ARG A 588 3.98 25.80 10.65
C ARG A 588 3.00 26.93 10.88
N ALA A 589 1.76 26.63 11.22
CA ALA A 589 0.76 27.64 11.51
C ALA A 589 1.06 28.41 12.80
N LYS A 590 1.04 29.76 12.77
CA LYS A 590 1.19 30.60 13.96
C LYS A 590 -0.14 30.86 14.66
N GLY A 591 -1.25 30.76 13.95
CA GLY A 591 -2.60 31.00 14.43
C GLY A 591 -3.62 30.05 13.81
N THR A 592 -4.90 30.29 14.09
CA THR A 592 -6.01 29.52 13.51
C THR A 592 -6.33 29.90 12.06
N ASN A 593 -5.77 31.00 11.60
CA ASN A 593 -5.90 31.51 10.24
C ASN A 593 -4.54 32.00 9.73
N ALA A 594 -4.36 31.98 8.43
CA ALA A 594 -3.25 32.56 7.70
C ALA A 594 -3.78 33.19 6.41
N THR A 595 -3.00 34.00 5.72
CA THR A 595 -3.40 34.59 4.43
C THR A 595 -2.49 34.03 3.35
N LEU A 596 -3.08 33.29 2.41
CA LEU A 596 -2.39 32.87 1.19
C LEU A 596 -2.48 34.00 0.17
N THR A 597 -1.34 34.38 -0.39
CA THR A 597 -1.24 35.29 -1.54
C THR A 597 -0.36 34.65 -2.60
N VAL A 598 -0.87 34.54 -3.81
CA VAL A 598 -0.13 34.08 -4.99
C VAL A 598 0.01 35.23 -5.96
N SER A 599 1.22 35.45 -6.48
CA SER A 599 1.54 36.48 -7.47
C SER A 599 2.18 35.87 -8.72
N ASP A 600 1.87 36.39 -9.88
CA ASP A 600 2.51 36.03 -11.15
C ASP A 600 3.95 36.58 -11.28
N TRP A 601 4.38 37.46 -10.37
CA TRP A 601 5.76 37.87 -10.23
C TRP A 601 6.43 37.12 -9.08
N PRO A 602 7.70 36.67 -9.24
CA PRO A 602 8.43 36.07 -8.14
C PRO A 602 8.81 37.09 -7.07
N GLU A 603 9.19 36.62 -5.89
CA GLU A 603 9.52 37.47 -4.72
C GLU A 603 10.57 38.57 -4.98
N SER A 604 11.38 38.41 -6.02
CA SER A 604 12.39 39.39 -6.42
C SER A 604 11.80 40.73 -6.91
N GLY A 605 10.47 40.86 -7.02
CA GLY A 605 9.83 42.02 -7.60
C GLY A 605 10.07 42.19 -9.09
N GLN A 606 10.58 41.17 -9.76
CA GLN A 606 10.82 41.14 -11.20
C GLN A 606 9.85 40.15 -11.85
N PRO A 607 9.38 40.39 -13.07
CA PRO A 607 8.40 39.54 -13.73
C PRO A 607 8.99 38.15 -14.07
N ALA A 608 10.31 37.98 -14.14
CA ALA A 608 11.06 36.73 -14.43
C ALA A 608 10.65 35.98 -15.69
N ALA A 609 9.70 36.49 -16.46
CA ALA A 609 9.22 35.97 -17.73
C ALA A 609 8.66 37.13 -18.57
N PRO A 610 8.47 36.95 -19.90
CA PRO A 610 7.99 38.02 -20.78
C PRO A 610 6.62 38.54 -20.38
N PHE A 611 6.44 39.84 -20.53
CA PHE A 611 5.12 40.46 -20.46
C PHE A 611 4.21 39.85 -21.54
N GLY A 612 2.92 39.69 -21.22
CA GLY A 612 1.98 38.97 -22.07
C GLY A 612 1.92 37.47 -21.88
N GLN A 613 2.85 36.88 -21.14
CA GLN A 613 2.73 35.49 -20.70
C GLN A 613 1.49 35.30 -19.85
N GLU A 614 0.70 34.29 -20.13
CA GLU A 614 -0.50 33.94 -19.36
C GLU A 614 -0.25 32.62 -18.63
N GLN A 615 -0.29 32.65 -17.30
CA GLN A 615 -0.07 31.47 -16.45
C GLN A 615 -1.41 30.92 -15.99
N ALA A 616 -1.59 29.61 -16.00
CA ALA A 616 -2.73 28.90 -15.43
C ALA A 616 -2.37 28.34 -14.06
N PHE A 617 -3.20 28.59 -13.07
CA PHE A 617 -3.05 28.16 -11.67
C PHE A 617 -4.21 27.26 -11.29
N ASN A 618 -3.92 26.12 -10.66
CA ASN A 618 -4.95 25.19 -10.21
C ASN A 618 -4.51 24.41 -8.97
N PHE A 619 -5.47 23.74 -8.35
CA PHE A 619 -5.27 22.81 -7.26
C PHE A 619 -4.51 23.42 -6.08
N ILE A 620 -5.19 24.35 -5.40
CA ILE A 620 -4.65 25.00 -4.20
C ILE A 620 -4.98 24.13 -2.98
N GLU A 621 -4.12 23.19 -2.66
CA GLU A 621 -4.33 22.28 -1.55
C GLU A 621 -3.57 22.71 -0.30
N ILE A 622 -4.21 22.56 0.86
CA ILE A 622 -3.57 22.68 2.17
C ILE A 622 -4.04 21.53 3.03
N GLN A 623 -3.10 20.66 3.41
CA GLN A 623 -3.36 19.48 4.24
C GLN A 623 -2.53 19.51 5.53
N PRO A 624 -3.01 18.88 6.63
CA PRO A 624 -2.16 18.59 7.77
C PRO A 624 -0.95 17.76 7.34
N TYR A 625 0.26 18.18 7.74
CA TYR A 625 1.50 17.43 7.47
C TYR A 625 1.83 16.49 8.63
N HIS A 626 1.97 15.19 8.34
CA HIS A 626 2.24 14.12 9.32
C HIS A 626 3.72 13.74 9.36
N GLU A 627 4.49 14.34 10.28
CA GLU A 627 5.93 14.04 10.47
C GLU A 627 6.24 12.57 10.74
#